data_8c1e019cee830d3fa5f031f6d6c131b6
#
_entry.id   8c1e019cee830d3fa5f031f6d6c131b6
#
_cell.length_a   1.000
_cell.length_b   1.000
_cell.length_c   1.000
_cell.angle_alpha   90.00
_cell.angle_beta   90.00
_cell.angle_gamma   90.00
#
_symmetry.space_group_name_H-M   'P 1'
#
loop_
_entity.id
_entity.type
_entity.pdbx_description
1 polymer ?
#
loop_
_entity_poly.entity_id
_entity_poly.type
_entity_poly.pdbx_seq_one_letter_code
_entity_poly.pdbx_strand_id
1 'polypeptide(L)'
;MTPLRQRLKRLTSDRGSMAVEFVVAAPALVLLLLLVAAGGQWLNLAGKVGSATRDAVRSASLARTFADAQANAQTAAQSDLAGVCSGGDQGTPATKVQLFTNGAPVGAGDFAVAQDIEVTVSCVANLAAFHVIGFPVSQTFGDTAVAPLDPFEDRG
;
A
#
# COMPACT_ATOMS: atom_id res chain seq x y z
N MET A 1 -58.63 40.21 15.35
CA MET A 1 -57.77 39.34 16.18
C MET A 1 -57.12 38.21 15.36
N THR A 2 -56.42 38.47 14.24
CA THR A 2 -55.93 37.35 13.40
C THR A 2 -54.58 37.55 12.67
N PRO A 3 -53.71 38.49 12.97
CA PRO A 3 -52.44 38.53 12.26
C PRO A 3 -51.25 37.83 12.99
N LEU A 4 -51.35 37.64 14.31
CA LEU A 4 -50.25 37.06 15.09
C LEU A 4 -50.10 35.53 14.90
N ARG A 5 -51.18 34.80 14.73
CA ARG A 5 -51.17 33.34 14.52
C ARG A 5 -50.57 32.92 13.18
N GLN A 6 -50.69 33.75 12.13
CA GLN A 6 -50.09 33.46 10.81
C GLN A 6 -48.57 33.68 10.77
N ARG A 7 -48.05 34.62 11.55
CA ARG A 7 -46.60 34.86 11.64
C ARG A 7 -45.86 33.74 12.39
N LEU A 8 -46.47 33.19 13.43
CA LEU A 8 -45.91 32.05 14.20
C LEU A 8 -45.84 30.77 13.37
N LYS A 9 -46.81 30.58 12.45
CA LYS A 9 -46.84 29.37 11.59
C LYS A 9 -45.76 29.37 10.51
N ARG A 10 -45.29 30.55 10.08
CA ARG A 10 -44.18 30.69 9.09
C ARG A 10 -42.79 30.46 9.73
N LEU A 11 -42.62 30.84 10.99
CA LEU A 11 -41.33 30.65 11.71
C LEU A 11 -41.07 29.21 12.12
N THR A 12 -42.11 28.38 12.23
CA THR A 12 -41.97 26.94 12.53
C THR A 12 -41.79 26.08 11.28
N SER A 13 -42.21 26.58 10.10
CA SER A 13 -42.11 25.82 8.84
C SER A 13 -40.68 25.79 8.29
N ASP A 14 -39.91 26.86 8.40
CA ASP A 14 -38.56 26.94 7.82
C ASP A 14 -37.48 26.23 8.67
N ARG A 15 -37.71 26.15 10.00
CA ARG A 15 -36.77 25.44 10.89
C ARG A 15 -36.84 23.91 10.79
N GLY A 16 -38.02 23.37 10.42
CA GLY A 16 -38.19 21.93 10.21
C GLY A 16 -37.58 21.44 8.89
N SER A 17 -37.57 22.25 7.87
CA SER A 17 -37.04 21.92 6.55
C SER A 17 -35.50 21.73 6.58
N MET A 18 -34.77 22.65 7.20
CA MET A 18 -33.31 22.54 7.33
C MET A 18 -32.86 21.31 8.16
N ALA A 19 -33.59 20.96 9.23
CA ALA A 19 -33.25 19.80 10.05
C ALA A 19 -33.42 18.49 9.30
N VAL A 20 -34.47 18.37 8.49
CA VAL A 20 -34.73 17.17 7.66
C VAL A 20 -33.70 17.05 6.55
N GLU A 21 -33.31 18.14 5.93
CA GLU A 21 -32.28 18.17 4.88
C GLU A 21 -30.91 17.74 5.43
N PHE A 22 -30.56 18.17 6.65
CA PHE A 22 -29.34 17.78 7.32
C PHE A 22 -29.31 16.29 7.71
N VAL A 23 -30.44 15.74 8.14
CA VAL A 23 -30.57 14.31 8.50
C VAL A 23 -30.37 13.42 7.27
N VAL A 24 -30.81 13.86 6.08
CA VAL A 24 -30.62 13.11 4.84
C VAL A 24 -29.21 13.30 4.28
N ALA A 25 -28.64 14.50 4.40
CA ALA A 25 -27.29 14.80 3.89
C ALA A 25 -26.17 14.19 4.76
N ALA A 26 -26.35 14.11 6.07
CA ALA A 26 -25.31 13.63 7.00
C ALA A 26 -24.79 12.22 6.68
N PRO A 27 -25.61 11.17 6.43
CA PRO A 27 -25.10 9.85 6.07
C PRO A 27 -24.34 9.84 4.75
N ALA A 28 -24.75 10.63 3.77
CA ALA A 28 -24.03 10.74 2.50
C ALA A 28 -22.63 11.37 2.70
N LEU A 29 -22.55 12.40 3.55
CA LEU A 29 -21.28 13.05 3.87
C LEU A 29 -20.34 12.10 4.66
N VAL A 30 -20.87 11.33 5.60
CA VAL A 30 -20.10 10.30 6.33
C VAL A 30 -19.56 9.25 5.37
N LEU A 31 -20.37 8.75 4.43
CA LEU A 31 -19.92 7.77 3.44
C LEU A 31 -18.81 8.36 2.54
N LEU A 32 -18.93 9.62 2.13
CA LEU A 32 -17.89 10.30 1.36
C LEU A 32 -16.58 10.39 2.14
N LEU A 33 -16.63 10.77 3.41
CA LEU A 33 -15.43 10.84 4.26
C LEU A 33 -14.77 9.47 4.44
N LEU A 34 -15.56 8.41 4.63
CA LEU A 34 -15.06 7.04 4.73
C LEU A 34 -14.39 6.60 3.42
N LEU A 35 -14.96 6.95 2.26
CA LEU A 35 -14.39 6.65 0.97
C LEU A 35 -13.04 7.35 0.76
N VAL A 36 -12.95 8.64 1.11
CA VAL A 36 -11.69 9.39 1.04
C VAL A 36 -10.63 8.81 1.97
N ALA A 37 -11.02 8.45 3.20
CA ALA A 37 -10.11 7.83 4.16
C ALA A 37 -9.60 6.46 3.67
N ALA A 38 -10.47 5.63 3.09
CA ALA A 38 -10.10 4.34 2.51
C ALA A 38 -9.13 4.51 1.32
N GLY A 39 -9.41 5.45 0.41
CA GLY A 39 -8.53 5.77 -0.71
C GLY A 39 -7.16 6.27 -0.26
N GLY A 40 -7.12 7.12 0.76
CA GLY A 40 -5.86 7.61 1.35
C GLY A 40 -5.02 6.48 1.96
N GLN A 41 -5.64 5.54 2.65
CA GLN A 41 -4.93 4.36 3.18
C GLN A 41 -4.41 3.45 2.07
N TRP A 42 -5.19 3.23 1.02
CA TRP A 42 -4.75 2.46 -0.14
C TRP A 42 -3.48 3.02 -0.77
N LEU A 43 -3.46 4.33 -1.05
CA LEU A 43 -2.29 5.02 -1.63
C LEU A 43 -1.08 4.98 -0.69
N ASN A 44 -1.30 5.12 0.61
CA ASN A 44 -0.23 5.03 1.61
C ASN A 44 0.40 3.63 1.65
N LEU A 45 -0.42 2.57 1.62
CA LEU A 45 0.05 1.19 1.60
C LEU A 45 0.84 0.89 0.31
N ALA A 46 0.32 1.28 -0.85
CA ALA A 46 1.02 1.13 -2.12
C ALA A 46 2.37 1.88 -2.12
N GLY A 47 2.40 3.11 -1.59
CA GLY A 47 3.62 3.90 -1.46
C GLY A 47 4.66 3.27 -0.53
N LYS A 48 4.22 2.67 0.60
CA LYS A 48 5.12 1.96 1.52
C LYS A 48 5.73 0.72 0.88
N VAL A 49 4.94 -0.08 0.15
CA VAL A 49 5.46 -1.25 -0.57
C VAL A 49 6.46 -0.80 -1.63
N GLY A 50 6.16 0.27 -2.38
CA GLY A 50 7.07 0.81 -3.38
C GLY A 50 8.39 1.34 -2.80
N SER A 51 8.40 1.99 -1.62
CA SER A 51 9.64 2.39 -0.96
C SER A 51 10.43 1.18 -0.46
N ALA A 52 9.77 0.22 0.20
CA ALA A 52 10.40 -1.01 0.68
C ALA A 52 11.05 -1.82 -0.45
N THR A 53 10.42 -1.85 -1.63
CA THR A 53 10.98 -2.53 -2.81
C THR A 53 12.26 -1.87 -3.31
N ARG A 54 12.32 -0.53 -3.31
CA ARG A 54 13.55 0.21 -3.70
C ARG A 54 14.68 0.00 -2.70
N ASP A 55 14.37 -0.01 -1.42
CA ASP A 55 15.37 -0.26 -0.37
C ASP A 55 15.84 -1.73 -0.38
N ALA A 56 14.92 -2.67 -0.64
CA ALA A 56 15.24 -4.08 -0.82
C ALA A 56 16.16 -4.31 -2.02
N VAL A 57 15.88 -3.74 -3.20
CA VAL A 57 16.74 -3.92 -4.38
C VAL A 57 18.11 -3.26 -4.20
N ARG A 58 18.16 -2.10 -3.53
CA ARG A 58 19.42 -1.44 -3.21
C ARG A 58 20.27 -2.28 -2.27
N SER A 59 19.69 -2.83 -1.20
CA SER A 59 20.44 -3.68 -0.28
C SER A 59 20.87 -5.00 -0.92
N ALA A 60 20.05 -5.54 -1.83
CA ALA A 60 20.39 -6.72 -2.62
C ALA A 60 21.55 -6.47 -3.61
N SER A 61 21.58 -5.30 -4.25
CA SER A 61 22.63 -4.95 -5.23
C SER A 61 24.02 -4.79 -4.63
N LEU A 62 24.11 -4.56 -3.32
CA LEU A 62 25.37 -4.46 -2.57
C LEU A 62 25.90 -5.82 -2.06
N ALA A 63 25.18 -6.89 -2.30
CA ALA A 63 25.57 -8.22 -1.85
C ALA A 63 26.65 -8.83 -2.75
N ARG A 64 27.48 -9.70 -2.17
CA ARG A 64 28.54 -10.40 -2.89
C ARG A 64 28.11 -11.75 -3.43
N THR A 65 27.09 -12.34 -2.84
CA THR A 65 26.53 -13.63 -3.26
C THR A 65 25.02 -13.51 -3.47
N PHE A 66 24.44 -14.38 -4.28
CA PHE A 66 22.99 -14.43 -4.48
C PHE A 66 22.23 -14.71 -3.18
N ALA A 67 22.80 -15.57 -2.31
CA ALA A 67 22.18 -15.87 -1.02
C ALA A 67 22.12 -14.63 -0.10
N ASP A 68 23.21 -13.85 -0.06
CA ASP A 68 23.24 -12.60 0.69
C ASP A 68 22.29 -11.55 0.07
N ALA A 69 22.22 -11.46 -1.26
CA ALA A 69 21.27 -10.57 -1.94
C ALA A 69 19.82 -10.88 -1.54
N GLN A 70 19.46 -12.15 -1.50
CA GLN A 70 18.14 -12.59 -1.10
C GLN A 70 17.87 -12.30 0.39
N ALA A 71 18.82 -12.57 1.27
CA ALA A 71 18.70 -12.30 2.70
C ALA A 71 18.60 -10.80 3.00
N ASN A 72 19.42 -9.97 2.33
CA ASN A 72 19.41 -8.52 2.47
C ASN A 72 18.10 -7.92 1.97
N ALA A 73 17.60 -8.35 0.81
CA ALA A 73 16.30 -7.92 0.27
C ALA A 73 15.17 -8.25 1.24
N GLN A 74 15.14 -9.46 1.77
CA GLN A 74 14.12 -9.90 2.72
C GLN A 74 14.18 -9.10 4.03
N THR A 75 15.36 -8.85 4.56
CA THR A 75 15.55 -8.08 5.81
C THR A 75 15.13 -6.63 5.64
N ALA A 76 15.50 -5.99 4.53
CA ALA A 76 15.09 -4.63 4.22
C ALA A 76 13.56 -4.53 4.09
N ALA A 77 12.94 -5.41 3.30
CA ALA A 77 11.49 -5.42 3.13
C ALA A 77 10.75 -5.68 4.47
N GLN A 78 11.27 -6.54 5.33
CA GLN A 78 10.68 -6.80 6.64
C GLN A 78 10.77 -5.60 7.57
N SER A 79 11.90 -4.89 7.58
CA SER A 79 12.09 -3.71 8.43
C SER A 79 11.14 -2.58 8.03
N ASP A 80 10.97 -2.34 6.74
CA ASP A 80 10.18 -1.22 6.22
C ASP A 80 8.66 -1.48 6.28
N LEU A 81 8.27 -2.75 6.16
CA LEU A 81 6.87 -3.18 6.19
C LEU A 81 6.44 -3.78 7.54
N ALA A 82 7.25 -3.60 8.59
CA ALA A 82 6.91 -4.06 9.93
C ALA A 82 5.57 -3.48 10.39
N GLY A 83 4.64 -4.36 10.79
CA GLY A 83 3.30 -3.97 11.24
C GLY A 83 2.34 -3.50 10.13
N VAL A 84 2.76 -3.54 8.86
CA VAL A 84 1.92 -3.19 7.70
C VAL A 84 1.30 -4.43 7.07
N CYS A 85 2.11 -5.47 6.87
CA CYS A 85 1.66 -6.74 6.33
C CYS A 85 0.94 -7.56 7.40
N SER A 86 -0.21 -8.12 7.06
CA SER A 86 -1.06 -8.92 7.98
C SER A 86 -1.38 -10.32 7.46
N GLY A 87 -0.92 -10.67 6.26
CA GLY A 87 -1.15 -11.96 5.63
C GLY A 87 0.15 -12.60 5.14
N GLY A 88 0.14 -13.94 5.00
CA GLY A 88 1.29 -14.78 4.77
C GLY A 88 1.81 -15.42 6.06
N ASP A 89 2.85 -16.21 6.00
CA ASP A 89 3.48 -16.77 7.20
C ASP A 89 3.93 -15.65 8.15
N GLN A 90 3.13 -15.40 9.17
CA GLN A 90 3.38 -14.43 10.26
C GLN A 90 3.39 -12.93 9.87
N GLY A 91 2.65 -12.52 8.82
CA GLY A 91 2.56 -11.09 8.45
C GLY A 91 3.85 -10.52 7.86
N THR A 92 4.73 -11.36 7.36
CA THR A 92 5.96 -10.95 6.68
C THR A 92 5.70 -10.66 5.20
N PRO A 93 6.37 -9.65 4.60
CA PRO A 93 6.35 -9.47 3.16
C PRO A 93 7.05 -10.63 2.46
N ALA A 94 6.53 -11.05 1.31
CA ALA A 94 7.21 -12.00 0.45
C ALA A 94 8.13 -11.25 -0.52
N THR A 95 9.39 -11.67 -0.60
CA THR A 95 10.37 -11.11 -1.54
C THR A 95 10.78 -12.17 -2.57
N LYS A 96 10.93 -11.74 -3.83
CA LYS A 96 11.44 -12.55 -4.91
C LYS A 96 12.58 -11.81 -5.59
N VAL A 97 13.75 -12.45 -5.67
CA VAL A 97 14.94 -11.88 -6.30
C VAL A 97 15.19 -12.61 -7.62
N GLN A 98 15.41 -11.88 -8.70
CA GLN A 98 15.74 -12.38 -10.02
C GLN A 98 16.98 -11.64 -10.57
N LEU A 99 17.77 -12.33 -11.37
CA LEU A 99 18.95 -11.79 -12.01
C LEU A 99 18.75 -11.70 -13.51
N PHE A 100 19.35 -10.69 -14.12
CA PHE A 100 19.26 -10.46 -15.55
C PHE A 100 20.64 -10.17 -16.16
N THR A 101 20.85 -10.65 -17.37
CA THR A 101 22.02 -10.34 -18.20
C THR A 101 21.52 -10.07 -19.63
N ASN A 102 21.82 -8.88 -20.18
CA ASN A 102 21.31 -8.43 -21.48
C ASN A 102 19.77 -8.52 -21.60
N GLY A 103 19.05 -8.25 -20.50
CA GLY A 103 17.59 -8.31 -20.45
C GLY A 103 16.98 -9.72 -20.39
N ALA A 104 17.83 -10.78 -20.33
CA ALA A 104 17.38 -12.15 -20.16
C ALA A 104 17.56 -12.60 -18.69
N PRO A 105 16.58 -13.33 -18.10
CA PRO A 105 16.70 -13.86 -16.75
C PRO A 105 17.78 -14.94 -16.71
N VAL A 106 18.62 -14.89 -15.67
CA VAL A 106 19.70 -15.87 -15.43
C VAL A 106 19.56 -16.55 -14.07
N GLY A 107 20.25 -17.65 -13.87
CA GLY A 107 20.17 -18.43 -12.65
C GLY A 107 20.98 -17.84 -11.49
N ALA A 108 20.71 -18.33 -10.28
CA ALA A 108 21.43 -17.93 -9.07
C ALA A 108 22.97 -18.16 -9.16
N GLY A 109 23.39 -19.17 -9.93
CA GLY A 109 24.81 -19.47 -10.19
C GLY A 109 25.52 -18.43 -11.05
N ASP A 110 24.78 -17.61 -11.77
CA ASP A 110 25.31 -16.59 -12.69
C ASP A 110 25.45 -15.21 -12.02
N PHE A 111 25.37 -15.13 -10.70
CA PHE A 111 25.40 -13.88 -9.93
C PHE A 111 26.62 -13.02 -10.24
N ALA A 112 27.79 -13.65 -10.45
CA ALA A 112 29.05 -12.96 -10.76
C ALA A 112 29.03 -12.24 -12.12
N VAL A 113 28.24 -12.74 -13.08
CA VAL A 113 28.12 -12.19 -14.45
C VAL A 113 26.80 -11.45 -14.70
N ALA A 114 25.90 -11.42 -13.72
CA ALA A 114 24.66 -10.71 -13.82
C ALA A 114 24.88 -9.19 -13.88
N GLN A 115 24.12 -8.51 -14.71
CA GLN A 115 24.19 -7.05 -14.91
C GLN A 115 23.17 -6.31 -14.05
N ASP A 116 21.98 -6.88 -13.91
CA ASP A 116 20.88 -6.29 -13.19
C ASP A 116 20.28 -7.29 -12.18
N ILE A 117 19.82 -6.76 -11.07
CA ILE A 117 19.05 -7.48 -10.06
C ILE A 117 17.66 -6.88 -9.94
N GLU A 118 16.66 -7.71 -10.04
CA GLU A 118 15.26 -7.34 -9.86
C GLU A 118 14.75 -7.91 -8.54
N VAL A 119 14.09 -7.08 -7.75
CA VAL A 119 13.43 -7.50 -6.52
C VAL A 119 11.95 -7.16 -6.59
N THR A 120 11.12 -8.16 -6.43
CA THR A 120 9.67 -8.00 -6.25
C THR A 120 9.34 -8.20 -4.78
N VAL A 121 8.66 -7.22 -4.20
CA VAL A 121 8.13 -7.29 -2.82
C VAL A 121 6.61 -7.33 -2.89
N SER A 122 5.99 -8.26 -2.17
CA SER A 122 4.54 -8.34 -2.04
C SER A 122 4.13 -8.43 -0.58
N CYS A 123 3.04 -7.75 -0.24
CA CYS A 123 2.52 -7.59 1.11
C CYS A 123 1.00 -7.72 1.11
N VAL A 124 0.45 -8.56 1.96
CA VAL A 124 -1.00 -8.63 2.18
C VAL A 124 -1.35 -7.72 3.34
N ALA A 125 -2.15 -6.69 3.09
CA ALA A 125 -2.60 -5.75 4.10
C ALA A 125 -4.05 -6.01 4.52
N ASN A 126 -4.37 -5.78 5.80
CA ASN A 126 -5.71 -5.91 6.34
C ASN A 126 -6.48 -4.58 6.16
N LEU A 127 -7.59 -4.67 5.45
CA LEU A 127 -8.52 -3.56 5.18
C LEU A 127 -9.89 -3.77 5.86
N ALA A 128 -9.96 -4.63 6.88
CA ALA A 128 -11.23 -5.01 7.53
C ALA A 128 -12.02 -3.79 8.06
N ALA A 129 -11.36 -2.72 8.46
CA ALA A 129 -12.00 -1.48 8.90
C ALA A 129 -12.90 -0.84 7.82
N PHE A 130 -12.64 -1.11 6.54
CA PHE A 130 -13.39 -0.55 5.41
C PHE A 130 -14.34 -1.56 4.75
N HIS A 131 -14.47 -2.76 5.32
CA HIS A 131 -15.38 -3.78 4.78
C HIS A 131 -16.85 -3.31 4.75
N VAL A 132 -17.25 -2.46 5.68
CA VAL A 132 -18.60 -1.88 5.77
C VAL A 132 -19.01 -1.10 4.51
N ILE A 133 -18.04 -0.51 3.81
CA ILE A 133 -18.26 0.25 2.55
C ILE A 133 -17.93 -0.56 1.29
N GLY A 134 -17.82 -1.90 1.41
CA GLY A 134 -17.64 -2.82 0.28
C GLY A 134 -16.19 -3.09 -0.12
N PHE A 135 -15.20 -2.63 0.65
CA PHE A 135 -13.80 -3.01 0.41
C PHE A 135 -13.51 -4.45 0.84
N PRO A 136 -12.61 -5.17 0.16
CA PRO A 136 -12.19 -6.50 0.58
C PRO A 136 -11.50 -6.44 1.94
N VAL A 137 -11.64 -7.50 2.75
CA VAL A 137 -11.04 -7.61 4.09
C VAL A 137 -9.51 -7.56 4.03
N SER A 138 -8.94 -8.11 2.96
CA SER A 138 -7.49 -8.11 2.71
C SER A 138 -7.20 -7.85 1.24
N GLN A 139 -6.07 -7.20 0.99
CA GLN A 139 -5.59 -6.92 -0.36
C GLN A 139 -4.09 -7.12 -0.44
N THR A 140 -3.63 -7.72 -1.54
CA THR A 140 -2.20 -7.85 -1.83
C THR A 140 -1.72 -6.62 -2.58
N PHE A 141 -0.68 -5.99 -2.03
CA PHE A 141 0.08 -4.93 -2.68
C PHE A 141 1.43 -5.50 -3.09
N GLY A 142 1.88 -5.19 -4.28
CA GLY A 142 3.17 -5.61 -4.79
C GLY A 142 3.80 -4.54 -5.65
N ASP A 143 5.12 -4.50 -5.62
CA ASP A 143 5.92 -3.63 -6.48
C ASP A 143 7.20 -4.35 -6.88
N THR A 144 7.82 -3.91 -7.98
CA THR A 144 9.05 -4.48 -8.52
C THR A 144 10.02 -3.36 -8.84
N ALA A 145 11.27 -3.51 -8.41
CA ALA A 145 12.34 -2.58 -8.70
C ALA A 145 13.57 -3.31 -9.24
N VAL A 146 14.32 -2.63 -10.10
CA VAL A 146 15.54 -3.13 -10.72
C VAL A 146 16.69 -2.22 -10.35
N ALA A 147 17.84 -2.80 -10.04
CA ALA A 147 19.08 -2.07 -9.83
C ALA A 147 20.23 -2.72 -10.62
N PRO A 148 21.15 -1.93 -11.18
CA PRO A 148 22.36 -2.48 -11.78
C PRO A 148 23.28 -3.04 -10.70
N LEU A 149 23.95 -4.14 -11.02
CA LEU A 149 25.03 -4.71 -10.22
C LEU A 149 26.35 -4.08 -10.64
N ASP A 150 27.19 -3.69 -9.67
CA ASP A 150 28.49 -3.09 -9.97
C ASP A 150 29.42 -4.14 -10.63
N PRO A 151 29.87 -3.92 -11.89
CA PRO A 151 30.73 -4.88 -12.57
C PRO A 151 32.16 -4.94 -12.00
N PHE A 152 32.53 -4.01 -11.12
CA PHE A 152 33.89 -3.92 -10.54
C PHE A 152 34.01 -4.54 -9.15
N GLU A 153 32.93 -5.02 -8.56
CA GLU A 153 32.97 -5.76 -7.31
C GLU A 153 33.27 -7.24 -7.55
N ASP A 154 34.24 -7.76 -6.77
CA ASP A 154 34.52 -9.21 -6.75
C ASP A 154 33.34 -9.96 -6.13
N ARG A 155 32.56 -10.59 -7.01
CA ARG A 155 31.42 -11.45 -6.69
C ARG A 155 31.81 -12.90 -6.97
N GLY A 156 31.89 -13.70 -5.92
CA GLY A 156 32.26 -15.09 -5.98
C GLY A 156 31.23 -15.99 -5.36
#